data_1a424c2fe8b44fe947a8873b7de2ff0c
#
_entry.id   1a424c2fe8b44fe947a8873b7de2ff0c
#
_cell.length_a   1.000
_cell.length_b   1.000
_cell.length_c   1.000
_cell.angle_alpha   90.00
_cell.angle_beta   90.00
_cell.angle_gamma   90.00
#
_symmetry.space_group_name_H-M   'P 1'
#
loop_
_entity.id
_entity.type
_entity.pdbx_description
1 polymer ?
#
loop_
_entity_poly.entity_id
_entity_poly.type
_entity_poly.pdbx_seq_one_letter_code
_entity_poly.pdbx_strand_id
1 'polypeptide(L)'
;MHGNAENVTRLMANSRRSRGFRTERVVAQYLSTVWSGATVGRGSGKDIVNVPFDAEVKSRTGFQPLAYLKQLKARTDKSGDLGFAVLRLNGQGENAEDYACIIRLGDLLPLLVLKYGHIDNEPKDADIDRCEACGSYMIRKCLTCQPTTIDVLNVISKMRSPMDGTIDQ
;
A
#
# COMPACT_ATOMS: atom_id res chain seq x y z
N MET A 1 -39.46 -22.68 19.21
CA MET A 1 -38.65 -21.55 19.68
C MET A 1 -37.33 -21.39 18.86
N HIS A 2 -37.41 -21.32 17.53
CA HIS A 2 -36.21 -21.26 16.65
C HIS A 2 -35.91 -19.86 16.07
N GLY A 3 -36.73 -18.85 16.35
CA GLY A 3 -36.60 -17.52 15.73
C GLY A 3 -35.51 -16.59 16.25
N ASN A 4 -34.92 -16.84 17.42
CA ASN A 4 -33.99 -15.90 18.06
C ASN A 4 -32.55 -16.01 17.51
N ALA A 5 -32.05 -17.18 17.16
CA ALA A 5 -30.67 -17.38 16.72
C ALA A 5 -30.43 -16.80 15.32
N GLU A 6 -31.37 -16.96 14.39
CA GLU A 6 -31.26 -16.41 13.03
C GLU A 6 -31.30 -14.87 13.02
N ASN A 7 -32.15 -14.27 13.86
CA ASN A 7 -32.23 -12.83 13.99
C ASN A 7 -30.94 -12.21 14.56
N VAL A 8 -30.33 -12.85 15.57
CA VAL A 8 -29.05 -12.41 16.15
C VAL A 8 -27.93 -12.51 15.11
N THR A 9 -27.87 -13.61 14.36
CA THR A 9 -26.86 -13.81 13.31
C THR A 9 -26.99 -12.76 12.20
N ARG A 10 -28.21 -12.43 11.78
CA ARG A 10 -28.50 -11.41 10.76
C ARG A 10 -28.13 -10.01 11.23
N LEU A 11 -28.43 -9.65 12.48
CA LEU A 11 -28.06 -8.38 13.10
C LEU A 11 -26.54 -8.22 13.20
N MET A 12 -25.84 -9.27 13.60
CA MET A 12 -24.37 -9.30 13.68
C MET A 12 -23.72 -9.15 12.30
N ALA A 13 -24.26 -9.80 11.27
CA ALA A 13 -23.77 -9.69 9.90
C ALA A 13 -23.94 -8.26 9.35
N ASN A 14 -25.09 -7.63 9.59
CA ASN A 14 -25.35 -6.26 9.19
C ASN A 14 -24.44 -5.25 9.91
N SER A 15 -24.17 -5.44 11.19
CA SER A 15 -23.25 -4.61 11.97
C SER A 15 -21.81 -4.69 11.45
N ARG A 16 -21.34 -5.88 11.07
CA ARG A 16 -20.00 -6.08 10.49
C ARG A 16 -19.86 -5.41 9.14
N ARG A 17 -20.86 -5.53 8.26
CA ARG A 17 -20.88 -4.89 6.94
C ARG A 17 -20.91 -3.38 7.05
N SER A 18 -21.74 -2.84 7.94
CA SER A 18 -21.84 -1.41 8.19
C SER A 18 -20.52 -0.81 8.70
N ARG A 19 -19.83 -1.52 9.61
CA ARG A 19 -18.52 -1.10 10.12
C ARG A 19 -17.44 -1.11 9.04
N GLY A 20 -17.39 -2.13 8.17
CA GLY A 20 -16.49 -2.19 7.03
C GLY A 20 -16.65 -0.96 6.15
N PHE A 21 -17.86 -0.73 5.70
CA PHE A 21 -18.18 0.41 4.81
C PHE A 21 -17.90 1.78 5.44
N ARG A 22 -18.12 1.93 6.77
CA ARG A 22 -17.74 3.15 7.48
C ARG A 22 -16.22 3.35 7.45
N THR A 23 -15.44 2.31 7.67
CA THR A 23 -13.97 2.38 7.64
C THR A 23 -13.46 2.74 6.25
N GLU A 24 -14.01 2.17 5.18
CA GLU A 24 -13.69 2.53 3.80
C GLU A 24 -13.94 4.01 3.52
N ARG A 25 -15.05 4.59 4.01
CA ARG A 25 -15.33 6.03 3.88
C ARG A 25 -14.29 6.89 4.59
N VAL A 26 -13.90 6.52 5.81
CA VAL A 26 -12.89 7.26 6.59
C VAL A 26 -11.55 7.24 5.86
N VAL A 27 -11.15 6.08 5.30
CA VAL A 27 -9.91 5.96 4.50
C VAL A 27 -10.02 6.78 3.21
N ALA A 28 -11.13 6.68 2.47
CA ALA A 28 -11.34 7.47 1.25
C ALA A 28 -11.27 8.98 1.52
N GLN A 29 -11.89 9.44 2.60
CA GLN A 29 -11.87 10.85 3.01
C GLN A 29 -10.44 11.30 3.36
N TYR A 30 -9.67 10.50 4.08
CA TYR A 30 -8.27 10.81 4.39
C TYR A 30 -7.42 10.88 3.12
N LEU A 31 -7.55 9.91 2.23
CA LEU A 31 -6.83 9.89 0.96
C LEU A 31 -7.24 11.04 0.04
N SER A 32 -8.47 11.55 0.14
CA SER A 32 -8.95 12.69 -0.65
C SER A 32 -8.25 14.01 -0.31
N THR A 33 -7.55 14.09 0.80
CA THR A 33 -6.71 15.24 1.15
C THR A 33 -5.52 15.41 0.19
N VAL A 34 -5.09 14.31 -0.45
CA VAL A 34 -3.99 14.30 -1.44
C VAL A 34 -4.55 14.01 -2.84
N TRP A 35 -5.44 13.05 -2.97
CA TRP A 35 -6.11 12.67 -4.23
C TRP A 35 -7.57 13.07 -4.16
N SER A 36 -7.91 14.28 -4.59
CA SER A 36 -9.22 14.91 -4.44
C SER A 36 -10.41 14.09 -4.97
N GLY A 37 -10.16 13.13 -5.87
CA GLY A 37 -11.17 12.21 -6.41
C GLY A 37 -11.32 10.89 -5.64
N ALA A 38 -10.50 10.64 -4.59
CA ALA A 38 -10.53 9.39 -3.85
C ALA A 38 -11.91 9.13 -3.23
N THR A 39 -12.49 7.96 -3.53
CA THR A 39 -13.81 7.56 -3.04
C THR A 39 -13.92 6.05 -2.86
N VAL A 40 -14.95 5.61 -2.14
CA VAL A 40 -15.21 4.18 -1.94
C VAL A 40 -15.61 3.52 -3.26
N GLY A 41 -14.95 2.42 -3.59
CA GLY A 41 -15.25 1.60 -4.76
C GLY A 41 -16.55 0.81 -4.58
N ARG A 42 -17.40 0.81 -5.61
CA ARG A 42 -18.62 0.02 -5.62
C ARG A 42 -18.59 -0.96 -6.80
N GLY A 43 -18.35 -2.24 -6.48
CA GLY A 43 -18.36 -3.31 -7.51
C GLY A 43 -17.13 -3.38 -8.41
N SER A 44 -16.10 -2.57 -8.17
CA SER A 44 -14.85 -2.54 -8.95
C SER A 44 -13.78 -3.56 -8.50
N GLY A 45 -14.03 -4.26 -7.40
CA GLY A 45 -13.03 -5.13 -6.75
C GLY A 45 -11.97 -4.39 -5.94
N LYS A 46 -11.88 -3.05 -6.05
CA LYS A 46 -11.05 -2.17 -5.21
C LYS A 46 -11.93 -1.51 -4.15
N ASP A 47 -11.45 -1.42 -2.92
CA ASP A 47 -12.19 -0.75 -1.83
C ASP A 47 -12.12 0.78 -1.98
N ILE A 48 -11.01 1.30 -2.51
CA ILE A 48 -10.84 2.73 -2.84
C ILE A 48 -10.53 2.87 -4.32
N VAL A 49 -11.17 3.85 -4.97
CA VAL A 49 -10.98 4.16 -6.40
C VAL A 49 -10.54 5.61 -6.60
N ASN A 50 -10.13 5.96 -7.83
CA ASN A 50 -9.59 7.28 -8.22
C ASN A 50 -8.30 7.63 -7.46
N VAL A 51 -7.48 6.63 -7.19
CA VAL A 51 -6.13 6.73 -6.63
C VAL A 51 -5.18 5.89 -7.49
N PRO A 52 -3.88 6.23 -7.57
CA PRO A 52 -2.90 5.54 -8.43
C PRO A 52 -2.35 4.23 -7.83
N PHE A 53 -3.06 3.63 -6.88
CA PHE A 53 -2.67 2.40 -6.18
C PHE A 53 -3.89 1.54 -5.85
N ASP A 54 -3.68 0.38 -5.26
CA ASP A 54 -4.74 -0.52 -4.78
C ASP A 54 -4.69 -0.61 -3.25
N ALA A 55 -5.64 0.04 -2.59
CA ALA A 55 -5.81 0.01 -1.14
C ALA A 55 -6.97 -0.93 -0.77
N GLU A 56 -6.67 -2.00 -0.05
CA GLU A 56 -7.65 -2.93 0.53
C GLU A 56 -7.93 -2.53 1.98
N VAL A 57 -9.17 -2.27 2.34
CA VAL A 57 -9.54 -1.78 3.68
C VAL A 57 -10.12 -2.92 4.52
N LYS A 58 -9.60 -3.12 5.71
CA LYS A 58 -10.06 -4.16 6.65
C LYS A 58 -10.38 -3.57 8.02
N SER A 59 -11.60 -3.85 8.47
CA SER A 59 -12.08 -3.51 9.82
C SER A 59 -12.60 -4.77 10.49
N ARG A 60 -11.69 -5.64 10.95
CA ARG A 60 -12.04 -6.94 11.49
C ARG A 60 -11.30 -7.22 12.80
N THR A 61 -11.89 -8.08 13.61
CA THR A 61 -11.26 -8.64 14.82
C THR A 61 -10.22 -9.71 14.49
N GLY A 62 -10.34 -10.38 13.35
CA GLY A 62 -9.39 -11.41 12.90
C GLY A 62 -8.28 -10.79 12.03
N PHE A 63 -7.03 -11.06 12.37
CA PHE A 63 -5.84 -10.61 11.66
C PHE A 63 -5.35 -11.70 10.69
N GLN A 64 -5.48 -11.47 9.38
CA GLN A 64 -5.13 -12.44 8.34
C GLN A 64 -4.27 -11.77 7.24
N PRO A 65 -3.06 -11.30 7.57
CA PRO A 65 -2.24 -10.49 6.67
C PRO A 65 -1.90 -11.21 5.37
N LEU A 66 -1.60 -12.50 5.43
CA LEU A 66 -1.27 -13.29 4.25
C LEU A 66 -2.45 -13.36 3.25
N ALA A 67 -3.68 -13.49 3.75
CA ALA A 67 -4.86 -13.50 2.88
C ALA A 67 -5.07 -12.14 2.20
N TYR A 68 -4.86 -11.04 2.92
CA TYR A 68 -4.97 -9.68 2.36
C TYR A 68 -3.91 -9.44 1.28
N LEU A 69 -2.66 -9.80 1.56
CA LEU A 69 -1.56 -9.66 0.59
C LEU A 69 -1.75 -10.54 -0.64
N LYS A 70 -2.30 -11.76 -0.50
CA LYS A 70 -2.65 -12.63 -1.65
C LYS A 70 -3.75 -12.00 -2.51
N GLN A 71 -4.79 -11.45 -1.90
CA GLN A 71 -5.88 -10.77 -2.60
C GLN A 71 -5.36 -9.54 -3.37
N LEU A 72 -4.54 -8.70 -2.75
CA LEU A 72 -3.89 -7.57 -3.38
C LEU A 72 -3.01 -8.01 -4.54
N LYS A 73 -2.12 -9.00 -4.32
CA LYS A 73 -1.22 -9.51 -5.34
C LYS A 73 -1.96 -9.95 -6.60
N ALA A 74 -3.07 -10.66 -6.47
CA ALA A 74 -3.87 -11.12 -7.61
C ALA A 74 -4.41 -9.97 -8.49
N ARG A 75 -4.61 -8.77 -7.93
CA ARG A 75 -5.02 -7.57 -8.65
C ARG A 75 -3.83 -6.78 -9.17
N THR A 76 -2.84 -6.52 -8.30
CA THR A 76 -1.69 -5.67 -8.63
C THR A 76 -0.72 -6.31 -9.61
N ASP A 77 -0.60 -7.64 -9.66
CA ASP A 77 0.20 -8.34 -10.69
C ASP A 77 -0.34 -8.08 -12.12
N LYS A 78 -1.63 -7.77 -12.25
CA LYS A 78 -2.24 -7.45 -13.55
C LYS A 78 -2.15 -5.98 -13.90
N SER A 79 -2.35 -5.09 -12.92
CA SER A 79 -2.37 -3.64 -13.13
C SER A 79 -1.00 -2.98 -13.02
N GLY A 80 -0.06 -3.60 -12.34
CA GLY A 80 1.23 -3.00 -12.00
C GLY A 80 1.17 -1.99 -10.87
N ASP A 81 0.00 -1.77 -10.28
CA ASP A 81 -0.19 -0.80 -9.20
C ASP A 81 0.53 -1.23 -7.91
N LEU A 82 0.91 -0.25 -7.09
CA LEU A 82 1.28 -0.50 -5.70
C LEU A 82 0.05 -0.98 -4.93
N GLY A 83 0.18 -2.09 -4.16
CA GLY A 83 -0.91 -2.63 -3.36
C GLY A 83 -0.56 -2.70 -1.87
N PHE A 84 -1.48 -2.22 -1.02
CA PHE A 84 -1.35 -2.33 0.43
C PHE A 84 -2.71 -2.50 1.11
N ALA A 85 -2.70 -3.12 2.30
CA ALA A 85 -3.91 -3.25 3.11
C ALA A 85 -3.91 -2.22 4.24
N VAL A 86 -5.01 -1.48 4.38
CA VAL A 86 -5.26 -0.55 5.49
C VAL A 86 -6.09 -1.27 6.55
N LEU A 87 -5.60 -1.28 7.78
CA LEU A 87 -6.20 -2.00 8.89
C LEU A 87 -6.66 -1.04 9.98
N ARG A 88 -7.95 -0.98 10.20
CA ARG A 88 -8.49 -0.43 11.44
C ARG A 88 -8.47 -1.53 12.49
N LEU A 89 -7.59 -1.42 13.46
CA LEU A 89 -7.46 -2.37 14.55
C LEU A 89 -8.60 -2.23 15.57
N ASN A 90 -8.79 -3.26 16.37
CA ASN A 90 -9.82 -3.23 17.41
C ASN A 90 -9.50 -2.14 18.45
N GLY A 91 -10.49 -1.35 18.82
CA GLY A 91 -10.32 -0.22 19.73
C GLY A 91 -9.87 1.10 19.09
N GLN A 92 -9.47 1.13 17.80
CA GLN A 92 -9.16 2.37 17.11
C GLN A 92 -10.42 3.17 16.77
N GLY A 93 -10.33 4.51 16.90
CA GLY A 93 -11.34 5.47 16.48
C GLY A 93 -11.49 5.57 14.94
N GLU A 94 -12.08 6.66 14.48
CA GLU A 94 -12.31 6.95 13.05
C GLU A 94 -11.27 7.96 12.51
N ASN A 95 -10.01 7.83 12.92
CA ASN A 95 -8.89 8.60 12.39
C ASN A 95 -8.04 7.67 11.50
N ALA A 96 -8.10 7.86 10.17
CA ALA A 96 -7.39 7.01 9.22
C ALA A 96 -5.86 7.15 9.30
N GLU A 97 -5.35 8.27 9.79
CA GLU A 97 -3.92 8.51 10.00
C GLU A 97 -3.30 7.51 10.97
N ASP A 98 -4.08 7.06 11.96
CA ASP A 98 -3.63 6.09 12.96
C ASP A 98 -3.78 4.63 12.51
N TYR A 99 -4.36 4.38 11.33
CA TYR A 99 -4.57 3.01 10.86
C TYR A 99 -3.27 2.37 10.43
N ALA A 100 -3.11 1.08 10.75
CA ALA A 100 -1.95 0.33 10.31
C ALA A 100 -2.02 0.00 8.82
N CYS A 101 -0.87 -0.02 8.15
CA CYS A 101 -0.75 -0.50 6.77
C CYS A 101 0.10 -1.76 6.71
N ILE A 102 -0.33 -2.74 5.89
CA ILE A 102 0.46 -3.91 5.52
C ILE A 102 0.81 -3.80 4.05
N ILE A 103 2.09 -3.78 3.77
CA ILE A 103 2.65 -3.75 2.42
C ILE A 103 3.69 -4.88 2.30
N ARG A 104 3.88 -5.43 1.12
CA ARG A 104 4.97 -6.39 0.88
C ARG A 104 6.31 -5.65 0.97
N LEU A 105 7.31 -6.29 1.56
CA LEU A 105 8.64 -5.70 1.67
C LEU A 105 9.23 -5.31 0.30
N GLY A 106 9.01 -6.14 -0.73
CA GLY A 106 9.44 -5.83 -2.10
C GLY A 106 8.76 -4.59 -2.70
N ASP A 107 7.54 -4.24 -2.27
CA ASP A 107 6.84 -3.03 -2.70
C ASP A 107 7.21 -1.80 -1.83
N LEU A 108 7.55 -2.04 -0.56
CA LEU A 108 8.00 -0.99 0.37
C LEU A 108 9.43 -0.53 0.08
N LEU A 109 10.33 -1.46 -0.31
CA LEU A 109 11.75 -1.17 -0.49
C LEU A 109 12.02 -0.01 -1.46
N PRO A 110 11.38 0.07 -2.65
CA PRO A 110 11.53 1.20 -3.56
C PRO A 110 11.13 2.54 -2.92
N LEU A 111 10.09 2.55 -2.08
CA LEU A 111 9.64 3.76 -1.38
C LEU A 111 10.65 4.19 -0.32
N LEU A 112 11.28 3.23 0.37
CA LEU A 112 12.35 3.52 1.33
C LEU A 112 13.58 4.07 0.62
N VAL A 113 13.95 3.49 -0.52
CA VAL A 113 15.06 4.01 -1.36
C VAL A 113 14.76 5.43 -1.84
N LEU A 114 13.53 5.70 -2.27
CA LEU A 114 13.12 7.05 -2.68
C LEU A 114 13.24 8.07 -1.54
N LYS A 115 12.89 7.67 -0.31
CA LYS A 115 12.93 8.57 0.86
C LYS A 115 14.32 8.75 1.46
N TYR A 116 15.11 7.67 1.54
CA TYR A 116 16.36 7.65 2.31
C TYR A 116 17.60 7.53 1.43
N GLY A 117 17.43 7.34 0.14
CA GLY A 117 18.51 7.05 -0.79
C GLY A 117 18.95 5.59 -0.75
N HIS A 118 19.79 5.22 -1.70
CA HIS A 118 20.42 3.90 -1.77
C HIS A 118 21.80 4.02 -1.14
N ILE A 119 22.11 3.21 -0.13
CA ILE A 119 23.48 3.04 0.35
C ILE A 119 24.09 1.99 -0.58
N ASP A 120 24.65 2.44 -1.69
CA ASP A 120 25.47 1.56 -2.51
C ASP A 120 26.68 1.13 -1.67
N ASN A 121 26.96 -0.16 -1.65
CA ASN A 121 28.32 -0.63 -1.39
C ASN A 121 29.18 -0.01 -2.48
N GLU A 122 29.84 1.10 -2.17
CA GLU A 122 30.53 1.97 -3.11
C GLU A 122 31.32 1.19 -4.18
N PRO A 123 31.09 1.45 -5.46
CA PRO A 123 32.17 1.35 -6.41
C PRO A 123 33.16 2.46 -6.02
N LYS A 124 34.37 2.09 -5.63
CA LYS A 124 35.41 2.97 -5.04
C LYS A 124 35.87 4.12 -5.93
N ASP A 125 35.28 4.35 -7.11
CA ASP A 125 35.71 5.30 -8.12
C ASP A 125 34.58 6.05 -8.85
N ALA A 126 33.39 6.13 -8.30
CA ALA A 126 32.35 6.99 -8.87
C ALA A 126 32.33 8.32 -8.12
N ASP A 127 32.49 9.44 -8.83
CA ASP A 127 32.25 10.79 -8.31
C ASP A 127 30.83 10.87 -7.74
N ILE A 128 30.71 10.65 -6.43
CA ILE A 128 29.45 10.74 -5.70
C ILE A 128 29.35 12.15 -5.15
N ASP A 129 28.67 12.99 -5.89
CA ASP A 129 28.36 14.34 -5.44
C ASP A 129 27.22 14.32 -4.42
N ARG A 130 27.27 15.21 -3.46
CA ARG A 130 26.15 15.51 -2.57
C ARG A 130 25.26 16.57 -3.19
N CYS A 131 23.96 16.38 -3.11
CA CYS A 131 23.01 17.43 -3.49
C CYS A 131 23.20 18.65 -2.59
N GLU A 132 23.54 19.80 -3.16
CA GLU A 132 23.74 21.04 -2.42
C GLU A 132 22.46 21.51 -1.71
N ALA A 133 21.27 21.15 -2.24
CA ALA A 133 19.99 21.56 -1.68
C ALA A 133 19.52 20.75 -0.48
N CYS A 134 19.77 19.42 -0.42
CA CYS A 134 19.26 18.55 0.63
C CYS A 134 20.32 17.63 1.27
N GLY A 135 21.57 17.67 0.81
CA GLY A 135 22.67 16.84 1.32
C GLY A 135 22.61 15.35 0.95
N SER A 136 21.64 14.93 0.18
CA SER A 136 21.51 13.52 -0.27
C SER A 136 22.56 13.18 -1.33
N TYR A 137 23.04 11.95 -1.35
CA TYR A 137 23.99 11.47 -2.37
C TYR A 137 23.34 11.41 -3.76
N MET A 138 24.09 11.82 -4.79
CA MET A 138 23.64 11.85 -6.18
C MET A 138 24.50 10.94 -7.06
N ILE A 139 23.84 10.21 -7.96
CA ILE A 139 24.45 9.66 -9.17
C ILE A 139 23.80 10.39 -10.35
N ARG A 140 24.40 11.47 -10.84
CA ARG A 140 23.92 12.34 -11.92
C ARG A 140 22.76 13.29 -11.58
N LYS A 141 21.77 12.92 -10.75
CA LYS A 141 20.65 13.78 -10.31
C LYS A 141 20.16 13.41 -8.91
N CYS A 142 19.78 14.38 -8.11
CA CYS A 142 19.18 14.13 -6.82
C CYS A 142 17.74 13.62 -6.98
N LEU A 143 17.49 12.34 -6.71
CA LEU A 143 16.17 11.71 -6.75
C LEU A 143 15.21 12.28 -5.69
N THR A 144 15.72 12.86 -4.62
CA THR A 144 14.93 13.47 -3.54
C THR A 144 14.42 14.85 -3.90
N CYS A 145 15.25 15.68 -4.51
CA CYS A 145 14.92 17.08 -4.85
C CYS A 145 14.33 17.25 -6.25
N GLN A 146 14.69 16.37 -7.18
CA GLN A 146 14.26 16.42 -8.58
C GLN A 146 13.93 15.02 -9.11
N PRO A 147 12.95 14.31 -8.52
CA PRO A 147 12.54 13.01 -9.04
C PRO A 147 11.88 13.20 -10.41
N THR A 148 12.48 12.63 -11.45
CA THR A 148 11.75 12.48 -12.71
C THR A 148 10.91 11.21 -12.63
N THR A 149 9.69 11.24 -13.16
CA THR A 149 8.79 10.05 -13.21
C THR A 149 9.48 8.85 -13.87
N ILE A 150 10.38 9.10 -14.83
CA ILE A 150 11.16 8.08 -15.54
C ILE A 150 12.18 7.42 -14.62
N ASP A 151 12.86 8.19 -13.76
CA ASP A 151 13.88 7.65 -12.83
C ASP A 151 13.24 6.75 -11.77
N VAL A 152 12.07 7.13 -11.27
CA VAL A 152 11.28 6.32 -10.32
C VAL A 152 10.80 5.02 -10.96
N LEU A 153 10.29 5.08 -12.20
CA LEU A 153 9.84 3.90 -12.94
C LEU A 153 10.99 2.95 -13.28
N ASN A 154 12.18 3.47 -13.60
CA ASN A 154 13.36 2.66 -13.89
C ASN A 154 13.86 1.92 -12.63
N VAL A 155 13.84 2.55 -11.46
CA VAL A 155 14.18 1.90 -10.19
C VAL A 155 13.20 0.79 -9.88
N ILE A 156 11.89 1.04 -10.03
CA ILE A 156 10.83 0.06 -9.81
C ILE A 156 10.93 -1.11 -10.81
N SER A 157 11.21 -0.85 -12.09
CA SER A 157 11.32 -1.88 -13.11
C SER A 157 12.53 -2.81 -12.89
N LYS A 158 13.68 -2.27 -12.50
CA LYS A 158 14.88 -3.06 -12.18
C LYS A 158 14.69 -3.96 -10.95
N MET A 159 13.90 -3.53 -9.98
CA MET A 159 13.59 -4.34 -8.78
C MET A 159 12.54 -5.42 -9.04
N ARG A 160 11.79 -5.34 -10.15
CA ARG A 160 10.79 -6.34 -10.56
C ARG A 160 11.31 -7.43 -11.48
N SER A 161 12.59 -7.44 -11.85
CA SER A 161 13.17 -8.55 -12.59
C SER A 161 13.00 -9.84 -11.77
N PRO A 162 12.41 -10.89 -12.33
CA PRO A 162 12.23 -12.14 -11.61
C PRO A 162 13.60 -12.67 -11.22
N MET A 163 13.81 -12.93 -9.95
CA MET A 163 14.85 -13.86 -9.53
C MET A 163 14.41 -15.24 -10.05
N ASP A 164 14.93 -15.64 -11.19
CA ASP A 164 14.89 -17.02 -11.65
C ASP A 164 15.70 -17.87 -10.67
N GLY A 165 15.09 -18.16 -9.55
CA GLY A 165 15.57 -19.16 -8.61
C GLY A 165 15.02 -20.52 -9.03
N THR A 166 15.66 -21.20 -9.94
CA THR A 166 15.61 -22.65 -10.03
C THR A 166 16.09 -23.19 -8.68
N ILE A 167 15.14 -23.56 -7.84
CA ILE A 167 15.42 -24.42 -6.69
C ILE A 167 15.54 -25.82 -7.28
N ASP A 168 16.80 -26.26 -7.52
CA ASP A 168 17.09 -27.67 -7.73
C ASP A 168 16.73 -28.45 -6.47
N GLN A 169 16.05 -29.56 -6.71
CA GLN A 169 15.56 -30.55 -5.72
C GLN A 169 16.68 -31.23 -4.94
#